data_564ba7224b668c5cdc8598f72b0059f1
#
_entry.id   564ba7224b668c5cdc8598f72b0059f1
#
_cell.length_a   1.000
_cell.length_b   1.000
_cell.length_c   1.000
_cell.angle_alpha   90.00
_cell.angle_beta   90.00
_cell.angle_gamma   90.00
#
_symmetry.space_group_name_H-M   'P 1'
#
loop_
_entity.id
_entity.type
_entity.pdbx_description
1 polymer ?
#
loop_
_entity_poly.entity_id
_entity_poly.type
_entity_poly.pdbx_seq_one_letter_code
_entity_poly.pdbx_strand_id
1 'polypeptide(L)'
;MRTCTALVAALTLGLAGCSGTPWSSDDKGTAKVSCGLVVDGSGSGTSDDTGVDVKKKLQETLLPFLDERHCSSLAYAPVTASSWNSSCRHSPVDLDPEPRTSTDDREVLRQRARNSAAGASIEMLNCARKQNGSDVLGALGRIAQTLRETQGDTGGDLAVLAVSDFEQADPEFRLSREPLATKAERTRAVDKLLAGRKLPALKGMDLYTVGYGKNPTRKPSTYEGFDQFWTDILTTRAKAHVHHDDE
;
A
#
# COMPACT_ATOMS: atom_id res chain seq x y z
N MET A 1 -6.62 76.02 -34.71
CA MET A 1 -5.15 76.13 -34.67
C MET A 1 -4.64 74.75 -34.47
N ARG A 2 -4.29 74.04 -35.56
CA ARG A 2 -2.95 73.91 -36.16
C ARG A 2 -1.94 73.57 -35.07
N THR A 3 -1.34 72.35 -34.95
CA THR A 3 -0.28 71.92 -35.90
C THR A 3 -0.03 70.40 -35.77
N CYS A 4 0.21 69.76 -36.89
CA CYS A 4 0.82 68.47 -37.15
C CYS A 4 2.29 68.43 -36.71
N THR A 5 2.82 67.27 -36.36
CA THR A 5 4.19 66.85 -36.71
C THR A 5 4.26 65.36 -36.57
N ALA A 6 4.28 64.60 -37.57
CA ALA A 6 5.26 63.81 -38.35
C ALA A 6 6.08 62.80 -37.54
N LEU A 7 5.76 61.49 -37.78
CA LEU A 7 6.54 60.38 -38.27
C LEU A 7 8.05 60.37 -37.99
N VAL A 8 8.52 59.27 -37.28
CA VAL A 8 9.71 58.53 -37.74
C VAL A 8 9.49 57.04 -37.42
N ALA A 9 9.42 56.24 -38.48
CA ALA A 9 9.47 54.81 -38.45
C ALA A 9 10.95 54.36 -38.37
N ALA A 10 11.31 53.56 -37.35
CA ALA A 10 12.57 52.82 -37.32
C ALA A 10 12.27 51.32 -37.39
N LEU A 11 12.46 50.76 -38.59
CA LEU A 11 12.54 49.30 -38.78
C LEU A 11 13.87 48.81 -38.19
N THR A 12 13.82 48.03 -37.11
CA THR A 12 14.93 47.18 -36.70
C THR A 12 14.58 45.74 -37.03
N LEU A 13 15.20 45.21 -38.07
CA LEU A 13 15.26 43.78 -38.35
C LEU A 13 16.11 43.13 -37.26
N GLY A 14 15.45 42.51 -36.27
CA GLY A 14 16.08 41.61 -35.31
C GLY A 14 16.12 40.21 -35.88
N LEU A 15 17.31 39.73 -36.19
CA LEU A 15 17.60 38.33 -36.53
C LEU A 15 17.13 37.42 -35.37
N ALA A 16 16.06 36.66 -35.62
CA ALA A 16 15.63 35.58 -34.76
C ALA A 16 16.64 34.44 -34.86
N GLY A 17 17.60 34.42 -33.92
CA GLY A 17 18.44 33.27 -33.67
C GLY A 17 17.60 32.16 -33.11
N CYS A 18 17.27 31.15 -33.89
CA CYS A 18 16.81 29.87 -33.43
C CYS A 18 17.97 29.15 -32.69
N SER A 19 18.19 29.46 -31.41
CA SER A 19 18.90 28.57 -30.52
C SER A 19 17.86 27.54 -30.02
N GLY A 20 17.58 26.53 -30.84
CA GLY A 20 16.93 25.33 -30.40
C GLY A 20 17.82 24.70 -29.35
N THR A 21 17.48 24.84 -28.07
CA THR A 21 17.96 23.97 -27.03
C THR A 21 17.25 22.65 -27.23
N PRO A 22 17.97 21.61 -27.66
CA PRO A 22 17.37 20.27 -27.72
C PRO A 22 17.20 19.77 -26.30
N TRP A 23 15.96 19.39 -25.96
CA TRP A 23 15.67 18.41 -24.90
C TRP A 23 15.86 18.89 -23.46
N SER A 24 15.14 19.91 -23.04
CA SER A 24 14.53 19.86 -21.74
C SER A 24 13.26 19.03 -21.88
N SER A 25 13.35 17.73 -21.80
CA SER A 25 12.26 16.93 -21.30
C SER A 25 12.05 17.42 -19.86
N ASP A 26 11.09 18.33 -19.68
CA ASP A 26 10.44 18.52 -18.39
C ASP A 26 9.76 17.18 -18.04
N ASP A 27 10.57 16.22 -17.63
CA ASP A 27 10.16 15.11 -16.81
C ASP A 27 9.82 15.77 -15.46
N LYS A 28 8.64 16.37 -15.38
CA LYS A 28 8.00 16.68 -14.11
C LYS A 28 7.87 15.34 -13.44
N GLY A 29 8.86 15.01 -12.62
CA GLY A 29 8.99 13.72 -11.97
C GLY A 29 7.64 13.36 -11.38
N THR A 30 6.99 12.36 -11.95
CA THR A 30 5.82 11.73 -11.36
C THR A 30 6.21 11.40 -9.94
N ALA A 31 5.46 11.94 -8.97
CA ALA A 31 5.76 11.73 -7.57
C ALA A 31 5.96 10.22 -7.34
N LYS A 32 7.14 9.85 -6.81
CA LYS A 32 7.46 8.43 -6.58
C LYS A 32 6.54 7.92 -5.47
N VAL A 33 5.76 6.88 -5.76
CA VAL A 33 4.92 6.22 -4.77
C VAL A 33 5.70 5.09 -4.11
N SER A 34 5.82 5.12 -2.78
CA SER A 34 6.37 3.99 -2.02
C SER A 34 5.24 3.04 -1.65
N CYS A 35 5.34 1.80 -2.11
CA CYS A 35 4.30 0.80 -1.94
C CYS A 35 4.66 -0.22 -0.85
N GLY A 36 3.63 -0.70 -0.17
CA GLY A 36 3.72 -1.76 0.83
C GLY A 36 2.81 -2.93 0.49
N LEU A 37 3.24 -4.12 0.87
CA LEU A 37 2.44 -5.34 0.80
C LEU A 37 2.27 -5.93 2.19
N VAL A 38 1.02 -6.10 2.59
CA VAL A 38 0.63 -6.91 3.76
C VAL A 38 0.00 -8.20 3.24
N VAL A 39 0.54 -9.36 3.66
CA VAL A 39 0.04 -10.66 3.19
C VAL A 39 -0.25 -11.59 4.34
N ASP A 40 -1.45 -12.18 4.32
CA ASP A 40 -1.95 -13.03 5.39
C ASP A 40 -1.59 -14.49 5.16
N GLY A 41 -0.77 -15.03 6.08
CA GLY A 41 -0.41 -16.45 6.12
C GLY A 41 -1.30 -17.30 7.03
N SER A 42 -2.35 -16.74 7.64
CA SER A 42 -3.21 -17.46 8.56
C SER A 42 -3.99 -18.61 7.91
N GLY A 43 -4.50 -19.54 8.75
CA GLY A 43 -5.22 -20.72 8.26
C GLY A 43 -6.50 -20.42 7.50
N SER A 44 -7.16 -19.28 7.75
CA SER A 44 -8.34 -18.83 6.99
C SER A 44 -7.99 -18.42 5.54
N GLY A 45 -6.73 -18.06 5.29
CA GLY A 45 -6.20 -17.73 3.96
C GLY A 45 -5.67 -18.93 3.16
N THR A 46 -5.82 -20.16 3.65
CA THR A 46 -5.24 -21.37 3.01
C THR A 46 -6.27 -22.35 2.43
N SER A 47 -7.57 -22.15 2.69
CA SER A 47 -8.62 -23.09 2.26
C SER A 47 -9.22 -22.66 0.92
N ASP A 48 -9.04 -23.51 -0.08
CA ASP A 48 -9.59 -23.30 -1.45
C ASP A 48 -11.14 -23.32 -1.47
N ASP A 49 -11.78 -23.93 -0.48
CA ASP A 49 -13.23 -24.20 -0.51
C ASP A 49 -14.09 -23.21 0.29
N THR A 50 -13.52 -22.41 1.20
CA THR A 50 -14.33 -21.65 2.16
C THR A 50 -13.79 -20.29 2.59
N GLY A 51 -12.63 -19.87 2.10
CA GLY A 51 -11.97 -18.63 2.52
C GLY A 51 -11.34 -17.85 1.37
N VAL A 52 -10.51 -16.87 1.74
CA VAL A 52 -9.69 -16.14 0.77
C VAL A 52 -8.52 -17.01 0.36
N ASP A 53 -8.43 -17.42 -0.90
CA ASP A 53 -7.17 -17.96 -1.43
C ASP A 53 -6.17 -16.80 -1.57
N VAL A 54 -5.46 -16.51 -0.48
CA VAL A 54 -4.48 -15.41 -0.42
C VAL A 54 -3.40 -15.55 -1.49
N LYS A 55 -2.96 -16.79 -1.81
CA LYS A 55 -1.94 -17.00 -2.84
C LYS A 55 -2.46 -16.60 -4.22
N LYS A 56 -3.66 -17.06 -4.57
CA LYS A 56 -4.30 -16.73 -5.84
C LYS A 56 -4.57 -15.24 -5.95
N LYS A 57 -5.18 -14.65 -4.91
CA LYS A 57 -5.46 -13.20 -4.87
C LYS A 57 -4.18 -12.38 -4.98
N LEU A 58 -3.11 -12.75 -4.27
CA LEU A 58 -1.81 -12.09 -4.38
C LEU A 58 -1.26 -12.14 -5.80
N GLN A 59 -1.34 -13.28 -6.47
CA GLN A 59 -0.88 -13.45 -7.85
C GLN A 59 -1.70 -12.64 -8.85
N GLU A 60 -3.01 -12.50 -8.61
CA GLU A 60 -3.93 -11.74 -9.47
C GLU A 60 -3.80 -10.22 -9.28
N THR A 61 -3.49 -9.74 -8.07
CA THR A 61 -3.64 -8.32 -7.72
C THR A 61 -2.31 -7.58 -7.57
N LEU A 62 -1.20 -8.25 -7.21
CA LEU A 62 0.04 -7.55 -6.89
C LEU A 62 0.61 -6.76 -8.08
N LEU A 63 0.80 -7.42 -9.24
CA LEU A 63 1.39 -6.74 -10.39
C LEU A 63 0.51 -5.61 -10.93
N PRO A 64 -0.82 -5.79 -11.11
CA PRO A 64 -1.72 -4.68 -11.43
C PRO A 64 -1.61 -3.52 -10.44
N PHE A 65 -1.62 -3.79 -9.13
CA PHE A 65 -1.46 -2.75 -8.12
C PHE A 65 -0.15 -1.96 -8.27
N LEU A 66 0.98 -2.65 -8.49
CA LEU A 66 2.29 -1.99 -8.69
C LEU A 66 2.29 -1.08 -9.91
N ASP A 67 1.62 -1.49 -10.99
CA ASP A 67 1.53 -0.73 -12.22
C ASP A 67 0.58 0.47 -12.10
N GLU A 68 -0.63 0.25 -11.61
CA GLU A 68 -1.65 1.30 -11.46
C GLU A 68 -1.26 2.39 -10.47
N ARG A 69 -0.54 2.02 -9.40
CA ARG A 69 -0.05 2.98 -8.40
C ARG A 69 1.31 3.56 -8.75
N HIS A 70 1.92 3.15 -9.85
CA HIS A 70 3.25 3.61 -10.26
C HIS A 70 4.29 3.44 -9.15
N CYS A 71 4.28 2.27 -8.49
CA CYS A 71 5.15 1.98 -7.37
C CYS A 71 6.63 2.05 -7.77
N SER A 72 7.41 2.87 -7.07
CA SER A 72 8.86 2.96 -7.24
C SER A 72 9.62 2.01 -6.31
N SER A 73 9.00 1.56 -5.24
CA SER A 73 9.55 0.57 -4.30
C SER A 73 8.44 -0.27 -3.71
N LEU A 74 8.78 -1.48 -3.20
CA LEU A 74 7.86 -2.35 -2.49
C LEU A 74 8.48 -2.84 -1.19
N ALA A 75 7.84 -2.52 -0.06
CA ALA A 75 8.14 -3.07 1.25
C ALA A 75 7.15 -4.20 1.62
N TYR A 76 7.49 -5.01 2.63
CA TYR A 76 6.73 -6.22 2.96
C TYR A 76 6.43 -6.33 4.46
N ALA A 77 5.23 -6.77 4.79
CA ALA A 77 4.86 -7.17 6.16
C ALA A 77 3.97 -8.43 6.12
N PRO A 78 4.38 -9.53 6.79
CA PRO A 78 3.55 -10.72 6.92
C PRO A 78 2.52 -10.52 8.01
N VAL A 79 1.32 -11.10 7.84
CA VAL A 79 0.37 -11.32 8.93
C VAL A 79 0.66 -12.70 9.56
N THR A 80 0.99 -12.70 10.85
CA THR A 80 1.34 -13.88 11.65
C THR A 80 0.82 -13.70 13.08
N ALA A 81 1.07 -14.62 14.00
CA ALA A 81 0.68 -14.46 15.41
C ALA A 81 1.27 -13.21 16.09
N SER A 82 2.43 -12.73 15.63
CA SER A 82 3.10 -11.51 16.10
C SER A 82 3.77 -10.85 14.91
N SER A 83 2.99 -10.15 14.12
CA SER A 83 3.43 -9.59 12.84
C SER A 83 4.54 -8.56 12.97
N TRP A 84 4.49 -7.75 14.03
CA TRP A 84 5.52 -6.77 14.33
C TRP A 84 6.91 -7.40 14.51
N ASN A 85 6.97 -8.53 15.22
CA ASN A 85 8.21 -9.24 15.55
C ASN A 85 8.44 -10.48 14.67
N SER A 86 7.65 -10.68 13.62
CA SER A 86 7.76 -11.85 12.74
C SER A 86 9.18 -11.99 12.17
N SER A 87 9.70 -13.20 12.16
CA SER A 87 10.96 -13.56 11.53
C SER A 87 10.86 -13.65 10.00
N CYS A 88 9.64 -13.68 9.43
CA CYS A 88 9.42 -13.63 7.99
C CYS A 88 9.71 -12.21 7.50
N ARG A 89 10.93 -11.99 7.01
CA ARG A 89 11.41 -10.68 6.59
C ARG A 89 11.95 -10.73 5.17
N HIS A 90 11.59 -9.72 4.39
CA HIS A 90 12.23 -9.41 3.12
C HIS A 90 12.63 -7.94 3.12
N SER A 91 13.77 -7.65 2.52
CA SER A 91 14.20 -6.27 2.28
C SER A 91 13.28 -5.63 1.24
N PRO A 92 13.01 -4.33 1.35
CA PRO A 92 12.31 -3.60 0.29
C PRO A 92 13.02 -3.77 -1.05
N VAL A 93 12.24 -3.83 -2.12
CA VAL A 93 12.73 -3.92 -3.51
C VAL A 93 12.56 -2.57 -4.17
N ASP A 94 13.63 -2.08 -4.81
CA ASP A 94 13.56 -0.95 -5.73
C ASP A 94 12.94 -1.43 -7.05
N LEU A 95 11.79 -0.85 -7.41
CA LEU A 95 11.04 -1.20 -8.62
C LEU A 95 11.38 -0.30 -9.83
N ASP A 96 12.15 0.75 -9.60
CA ASP A 96 12.61 1.68 -10.64
C ASP A 96 14.14 1.86 -10.58
N PRO A 97 14.91 0.75 -10.69
CA PRO A 97 16.36 0.81 -10.56
C PRO A 97 16.99 1.61 -11.72
N GLU A 98 17.96 2.45 -11.37
CA GLU A 98 18.70 3.23 -12.36
C GLU A 98 19.59 2.33 -13.23
N PRO A 99 19.63 2.57 -14.57
CA PRO A 99 20.57 1.93 -15.46
C PRO A 99 22.02 2.16 -15.01
N ARG A 100 22.83 1.11 -14.97
CA ARG A 100 24.24 1.21 -14.58
C ARG A 100 25.17 1.46 -15.77
N THR A 101 24.71 1.09 -16.97
CA THR A 101 25.42 1.24 -18.23
C THR A 101 24.51 1.82 -19.30
N SER A 102 25.10 2.41 -20.34
CA SER A 102 24.32 2.94 -21.48
C SER A 102 23.60 1.87 -22.32
N THR A 103 23.89 0.59 -22.08
CA THR A 103 23.27 -0.55 -22.76
C THR A 103 22.13 -1.15 -21.92
N ASP A 104 21.95 -0.73 -20.68
CA ASP A 104 20.87 -1.21 -19.83
C ASP A 104 19.52 -0.62 -20.31
N ASP A 105 18.57 -1.50 -20.57
CA ASP A 105 17.18 -1.14 -20.85
C ASP A 105 16.42 -0.98 -19.53
N ARG A 106 15.97 0.25 -19.24
CA ARG A 106 15.26 0.59 -18.00
C ARG A 106 13.98 -0.24 -17.82
N GLU A 107 13.25 -0.49 -18.92
CA GLU A 107 12.02 -1.28 -18.81
C GLU A 107 12.31 -2.75 -18.48
N VAL A 108 13.38 -3.32 -19.04
CA VAL A 108 13.84 -4.66 -18.67
C VAL A 108 14.25 -4.73 -17.20
N LEU A 109 14.91 -3.69 -16.69
CA LEU A 109 15.29 -3.62 -15.27
C LEU A 109 14.06 -3.56 -14.36
N ARG A 110 13.07 -2.73 -14.69
CA ARG A 110 11.78 -2.63 -13.99
C ARG A 110 11.04 -3.97 -13.98
N GLN A 111 10.94 -4.63 -15.13
CA GLN A 111 10.27 -5.93 -15.24
C GLN A 111 10.96 -7.00 -14.37
N ARG A 112 12.29 -7.01 -14.33
CA ARG A 112 13.05 -7.93 -13.46
C ARG A 112 12.80 -7.63 -11.99
N ALA A 113 12.78 -6.36 -11.60
CA ALA A 113 12.49 -5.94 -10.23
C ALA A 113 11.08 -6.36 -9.79
N ARG A 114 10.06 -6.17 -10.64
CA ARG A 114 8.67 -6.62 -10.39
C ARG A 114 8.58 -8.14 -10.24
N ASN A 115 9.23 -8.90 -11.10
CA ASN A 115 9.26 -10.37 -11.00
C ASN A 115 9.94 -10.82 -9.70
N SER A 116 11.03 -10.15 -9.30
CA SER A 116 11.70 -10.40 -8.03
C SER A 116 10.79 -10.09 -6.84
N ALA A 117 10.06 -8.97 -6.90
CA ALA A 117 9.11 -8.57 -5.87
C ALA A 117 7.96 -9.59 -5.73
N ALA A 118 7.42 -10.09 -6.85
CA ALA A 118 6.40 -11.14 -6.83
C ALA A 118 6.93 -12.45 -6.21
N GLY A 119 8.16 -12.84 -6.55
CA GLY A 119 8.83 -14.00 -5.94
C GLY A 119 8.97 -13.86 -4.43
N ALA A 120 9.52 -12.73 -3.96
CA ALA A 120 9.68 -12.41 -2.54
C ALA A 120 8.33 -12.41 -1.77
N SER A 121 7.26 -11.96 -2.42
CA SER A 121 5.91 -11.97 -1.84
C SER A 121 5.40 -13.39 -1.58
N ILE A 122 5.64 -14.31 -2.51
CA ILE A 122 5.28 -15.72 -2.35
C ILE A 122 6.14 -16.41 -1.28
N GLU A 123 7.44 -16.10 -1.24
CA GLU A 123 8.33 -16.62 -0.19
C GLU A 123 7.90 -16.14 1.19
N MET A 124 7.53 -14.86 1.33
CA MET A 124 7.01 -14.30 2.57
C MET A 124 5.70 -14.97 2.99
N LEU A 125 4.75 -15.17 2.05
CA LEU A 125 3.52 -15.91 2.31
C LEU A 125 3.80 -17.33 2.81
N ASN A 126 4.70 -18.05 2.15
CA ASN A 126 5.08 -19.41 2.54
C ASN A 126 5.77 -19.47 3.92
N CYS A 127 6.52 -18.43 4.28
CA CYS A 127 7.09 -18.28 5.62
C CYS A 127 5.98 -18.01 6.65
N ALA A 128 5.08 -17.07 6.37
CA ALA A 128 4.00 -16.66 7.26
C ALA A 128 3.04 -17.83 7.56
N ARG A 129 2.75 -18.69 6.58
CA ARG A 129 1.93 -19.90 6.73
C ARG A 129 2.45 -20.90 7.77
N LYS A 130 3.73 -20.82 8.13
CA LYS A 130 4.32 -21.66 9.18
C LYS A 130 4.14 -21.07 10.58
N GLN A 131 3.58 -19.85 10.69
CA GLN A 131 3.36 -19.14 11.94
C GLN A 131 1.85 -18.96 12.16
N ASN A 132 1.29 -19.73 13.09
CA ASN A 132 -0.15 -19.67 13.39
C ASN A 132 -0.55 -18.32 13.98
N GLY A 133 -1.73 -17.83 13.62
CA GLY A 133 -2.33 -16.58 14.12
C GLY A 133 -2.36 -15.47 13.07
N SER A 134 -3.09 -14.41 13.37
CA SER A 134 -3.37 -13.31 12.45
C SER A 134 -3.36 -11.98 13.21
N ASP A 135 -2.17 -11.40 13.38
CA ASP A 135 -1.99 -10.06 13.95
C ASP A 135 -1.97 -9.03 12.81
N VAL A 136 -3.17 -8.75 12.27
CA VAL A 136 -3.37 -7.76 11.18
C VAL A 136 -2.94 -6.37 11.60
N LEU A 137 -3.31 -5.94 12.83
CA LEU A 137 -2.96 -4.63 13.35
C LEU A 137 -1.43 -4.44 13.42
N GLY A 138 -0.71 -5.46 13.89
CA GLY A 138 0.75 -5.45 13.96
C GLY A 138 1.40 -5.41 12.58
N ALA A 139 0.84 -6.11 11.58
CA ALA A 139 1.32 -6.08 10.20
C ALA A 139 1.15 -4.68 9.57
N LEU A 140 -0.02 -4.06 9.77
CA LEU A 140 -0.28 -2.68 9.33
C LEU A 140 0.65 -1.67 10.02
N GLY A 141 0.92 -1.85 11.30
CA GLY A 141 1.88 -1.01 12.02
C GLY A 141 3.30 -1.12 11.46
N ARG A 142 3.73 -2.37 11.21
CA ARG A 142 5.07 -2.66 10.67
C ARG A 142 5.25 -2.08 9.27
N ILE A 143 4.29 -2.30 8.35
CA ILE A 143 4.42 -1.78 7.00
C ILE A 143 4.43 -0.25 6.98
N ALA A 144 3.57 0.39 7.79
CA ALA A 144 3.53 1.84 7.90
C ALA A 144 4.86 2.42 8.39
N GLN A 145 5.50 1.78 9.37
CA GLN A 145 6.82 2.19 9.84
C GLN A 145 7.88 2.00 8.76
N THR A 146 7.94 0.83 8.12
CA THR A 146 8.93 0.53 7.08
C THR A 146 8.82 1.50 5.92
N LEU A 147 7.60 1.82 5.46
CA LEU A 147 7.39 2.77 4.38
C LEU A 147 7.90 4.17 4.72
N ARG A 148 7.62 4.66 5.93
CA ARG A 148 8.09 5.97 6.38
C ARG A 148 9.62 6.02 6.52
N GLU A 149 10.23 4.96 7.03
CA GLU A 149 11.70 4.84 7.14
C GLU A 149 12.36 4.81 5.76
N THR A 150 11.75 4.11 4.79
CA THR A 150 12.28 4.00 3.41
C THR A 150 12.10 5.31 2.63
N GLN A 151 10.97 6.00 2.83
CA GLN A 151 10.67 7.24 2.14
C GLN A 151 11.55 8.41 2.63
N GLY A 152 11.94 8.43 3.91
CA GLY A 152 12.65 9.55 4.52
C GLY A 152 11.88 10.87 4.38
N ASP A 153 12.60 11.97 4.17
CA ASP A 153 12.02 13.31 4.03
C ASP A 153 11.54 13.66 2.62
N THR A 154 11.53 12.70 1.69
CA THR A 154 11.23 12.98 0.26
C THR A 154 9.77 13.25 -0.06
N GLY A 155 8.83 12.96 0.87
CA GLY A 155 7.45 13.43 0.82
C GLY A 155 6.60 12.90 -0.35
N GLY A 156 6.78 11.64 -0.76
CA GLY A 156 5.94 10.99 -1.78
C GLY A 156 4.67 10.37 -1.19
N ASP A 157 3.80 9.88 -2.07
CA ASP A 157 2.59 9.14 -1.68
C ASP A 157 2.94 7.74 -1.17
N LEU A 158 2.12 7.24 -0.25
CA LEU A 158 2.25 5.92 0.35
C LEU A 158 1.01 5.09 0.04
N ALA A 159 1.19 3.94 -0.60
CA ALA A 159 0.10 3.02 -0.92
C ALA A 159 0.40 1.61 -0.36
N VAL A 160 -0.59 0.97 0.22
CA VAL A 160 -0.47 -0.37 0.82
C VAL A 160 -1.51 -1.30 0.21
N LEU A 161 -1.09 -2.43 -0.32
CA LEU A 161 -1.95 -3.55 -0.68
C LEU A 161 -2.00 -4.53 0.51
N ALA A 162 -3.19 -4.80 1.04
CA ALA A 162 -3.40 -5.78 2.09
C ALA A 162 -4.24 -6.94 1.56
N VAL A 163 -3.65 -8.13 1.45
CA VAL A 163 -4.33 -9.36 1.03
C VAL A 163 -4.61 -10.20 2.26
N SER A 164 -5.80 -10.05 2.83
CA SER A 164 -6.22 -10.66 4.10
C SER A 164 -7.75 -10.61 4.25
N ASP A 165 -8.34 -11.55 4.99
CA ASP A 165 -9.73 -11.46 5.44
C ASP A 165 -9.93 -10.48 6.61
N PHE A 166 -8.86 -9.91 7.13
CA PHE A 166 -8.83 -9.00 8.28
C PHE A 166 -9.35 -9.64 9.59
N GLU A 167 -9.35 -10.97 9.70
CA GLU A 167 -9.69 -11.62 10.95
C GLU A 167 -8.53 -11.54 11.94
N GLN A 168 -8.61 -10.57 12.86
CA GLN A 168 -7.61 -10.44 13.93
C GLN A 168 -7.70 -11.61 14.90
N ALA A 169 -6.65 -12.42 14.97
CA ALA A 169 -6.58 -13.61 15.82
C ALA A 169 -5.14 -13.86 16.30
N ASP A 170 -4.76 -13.19 17.35
CA ASP A 170 -3.47 -13.33 18.02
C ASP A 170 -3.64 -13.88 19.47
N PRO A 171 -2.57 -14.11 20.22
CA PRO A 171 -2.65 -14.66 21.58
C PRO A 171 -3.47 -13.83 22.56
N GLU A 172 -3.53 -12.50 22.37
CA GLU A 172 -4.15 -11.55 23.30
C GLU A 172 -5.59 -11.18 22.89
N PHE A 173 -5.89 -11.24 21.57
CA PHE A 173 -7.17 -10.79 21.04
C PHE A 173 -7.66 -11.68 19.89
N ARG A 174 -8.95 -12.01 19.90
CA ARG A 174 -9.62 -12.73 18.80
C ARG A 174 -10.93 -12.04 18.45
N LEU A 175 -10.99 -11.43 17.27
CA LEU A 175 -12.13 -10.67 16.81
C LEU A 175 -13.42 -11.50 16.73
N SER A 176 -13.32 -12.77 16.34
CA SER A 176 -14.45 -13.69 16.26
C SER A 176 -15.14 -13.98 17.62
N ARG A 177 -14.50 -13.62 18.74
CA ARG A 177 -15.05 -13.77 20.09
C ARG A 177 -15.66 -12.49 20.65
N GLU A 178 -15.50 -11.38 19.95
CA GLU A 178 -15.99 -10.09 20.44
C GLU A 178 -17.40 -9.81 19.91
N PRO A 179 -18.32 -9.33 20.76
CA PRO A 179 -19.61 -8.85 20.31
C PRO A 179 -19.42 -7.51 19.57
N LEU A 180 -20.02 -7.39 18.38
CA LEU A 180 -19.90 -6.23 17.49
C LEU A 180 -21.24 -5.64 17.07
N ALA A 181 -22.35 -6.10 17.61
CA ALA A 181 -23.69 -5.72 17.17
C ALA A 181 -24.01 -4.24 17.44
N THR A 182 -23.58 -3.74 18.58
CA THR A 182 -23.84 -2.36 18.99
C THR A 182 -22.58 -1.48 18.94
N LYS A 183 -22.76 -0.17 18.81
CA LYS A 183 -21.65 0.79 18.88
C LYS A 183 -20.84 0.64 20.17
N ALA A 184 -21.51 0.44 21.31
CA ALA A 184 -20.84 0.29 22.60
C ALA A 184 -19.99 -0.98 22.67
N GLU A 185 -20.43 -2.08 22.07
CA GLU A 185 -19.68 -3.33 21.97
C GLU A 185 -18.45 -3.16 21.08
N ARG A 186 -18.62 -2.53 19.90
CA ARG A 186 -17.50 -2.24 19.00
C ARG A 186 -16.45 -1.35 19.64
N THR A 187 -16.87 -0.27 20.31
CA THR A 187 -15.93 0.61 21.04
C THR A 187 -15.12 -0.18 22.07
N ARG A 188 -15.76 -1.04 22.86
CA ARG A 188 -15.05 -1.92 23.82
C ARG A 188 -14.09 -2.89 23.15
N ALA A 189 -14.49 -3.48 22.02
CA ALA A 189 -13.63 -4.38 21.24
C ALA A 189 -12.41 -3.66 20.69
N VAL A 190 -12.59 -2.45 20.14
CA VAL A 190 -11.49 -1.59 19.65
C VAL A 190 -10.55 -1.22 20.80
N ASP A 191 -11.08 -0.76 21.94
CA ASP A 191 -10.26 -0.38 23.10
C ASP A 191 -9.50 -1.59 23.67
N LYS A 192 -10.13 -2.78 23.68
CA LYS A 192 -9.48 -4.03 24.07
C LYS A 192 -8.35 -4.42 23.10
N LEU A 193 -8.57 -4.31 21.77
CA LEU A 193 -7.53 -4.60 20.80
C LEU A 193 -6.35 -3.63 20.93
N LEU A 194 -6.63 -2.35 21.18
CA LEU A 194 -5.59 -1.31 21.28
C LEU A 194 -4.92 -1.28 22.67
N ALA A 195 -5.41 -2.01 23.65
CA ALA A 195 -4.82 -2.05 24.99
C ALA A 195 -3.37 -2.58 24.93
N GLY A 196 -2.41 -1.71 25.29
CA GLY A 196 -0.98 -2.03 25.22
C GLY A 196 -0.36 -2.07 23.80
N ARG A 197 -1.11 -1.72 22.76
CA ARG A 197 -0.64 -1.68 21.36
C ARG A 197 -0.61 -0.26 20.84
N LYS A 198 0.33 -0.02 19.92
CA LYS A 198 0.37 1.26 19.20
C LYS A 198 -0.61 1.22 18.03
N LEU A 199 -1.39 2.28 17.87
CA LEU A 199 -2.17 2.47 16.66
C LEU A 199 -1.23 2.60 15.45
N PRO A 200 -1.48 1.88 14.35
CA PRO A 200 -0.69 2.02 13.12
C PRO A 200 -0.66 3.46 12.61
N ALA A 201 0.52 3.94 12.23
CA ALA A 201 0.70 5.30 11.72
C ALA A 201 0.31 5.40 10.24
N LEU A 202 -0.98 5.18 9.92
CA LEU A 202 -1.50 5.12 8.55
C LEU A 202 -1.98 6.47 7.99
N LYS A 203 -1.86 7.56 8.75
CA LYS A 203 -2.36 8.87 8.32
C LYS A 203 -1.83 9.24 6.93
N GLY A 204 -2.77 9.49 6.00
CA GLY A 204 -2.48 9.87 4.62
C GLY A 204 -1.96 8.74 3.73
N MET A 205 -2.03 7.48 4.18
CA MET A 205 -1.75 6.32 3.34
C MET A 205 -3.02 5.82 2.65
N ASP A 206 -2.91 5.43 1.39
CA ASP A 206 -3.94 4.69 0.68
C ASP A 206 -3.80 3.20 0.99
N LEU A 207 -4.83 2.61 1.59
CA LEU A 207 -4.89 1.19 1.95
C LEU A 207 -5.88 0.46 1.05
N TYR A 208 -5.39 -0.37 0.16
CA TYR A 208 -6.17 -1.23 -0.74
C TYR A 208 -6.29 -2.61 -0.12
N THR A 209 -7.53 -3.09 0.05
CA THR A 209 -7.78 -4.37 0.73
C THR A 209 -8.38 -5.38 -0.23
N VAL A 210 -7.84 -6.59 -0.22
CA VAL A 210 -8.30 -7.71 -1.03
C VAL A 210 -8.65 -8.88 -0.10
N GLY A 211 -9.87 -9.40 -0.23
CA GLY A 211 -10.39 -10.46 0.64
C GLY A 211 -10.98 -9.97 1.96
N TYR A 212 -11.15 -8.66 2.14
CA TYR A 212 -11.68 -8.05 3.35
C TYR A 212 -13.05 -8.61 3.75
N GLY A 213 -13.14 -9.09 4.99
CA GLY A 213 -14.38 -9.65 5.55
C GLY A 213 -14.81 -11.01 4.96
N LYS A 214 -14.08 -11.58 4.01
CA LYS A 214 -14.37 -12.87 3.37
C LYS A 214 -13.92 -14.04 4.24
N ASN A 215 -14.45 -14.10 5.48
CA ASN A 215 -14.22 -15.24 6.35
C ASN A 215 -15.42 -16.19 6.32
N PRO A 216 -15.25 -17.48 5.96
CA PRO A 216 -16.36 -18.42 5.78
C PRO A 216 -17.11 -18.73 7.07
N THR A 217 -16.47 -18.52 8.22
CA THR A 217 -17.12 -18.72 9.52
C THR A 217 -17.95 -17.51 9.96
N ARG A 218 -17.84 -16.37 9.27
CA ARG A 218 -18.57 -15.15 9.58
C ARG A 218 -19.97 -15.20 8.98
N LYS A 219 -20.95 -15.01 9.84
CA LYS A 219 -22.35 -14.89 9.38
C LYS A 219 -22.54 -13.54 8.66
N PRO A 220 -23.28 -13.47 7.54
CA PRO A 220 -23.58 -12.21 6.86
C PRO A 220 -24.14 -11.12 7.77
N SER A 221 -24.98 -11.49 8.76
CA SER A 221 -25.54 -10.55 9.74
C SER A 221 -24.50 -9.92 10.69
N THR A 222 -23.29 -10.41 10.72
CA THR A 222 -22.20 -9.86 11.56
C THR A 222 -21.19 -9.05 10.76
N TYR A 223 -21.35 -8.99 9.42
CA TYR A 223 -20.44 -8.27 8.55
C TYR A 223 -20.43 -6.77 8.84
N GLU A 224 -21.59 -6.15 8.99
CA GLU A 224 -21.69 -4.72 9.31
C GLU A 224 -20.94 -4.35 10.60
N GLY A 225 -21.07 -5.15 11.64
CA GLY A 225 -20.35 -4.93 12.90
C GLY A 225 -18.81 -5.04 12.74
N PHE A 226 -18.38 -6.00 11.93
CA PHE A 226 -16.97 -6.17 11.57
C PHE A 226 -16.44 -4.99 10.76
N ASP A 227 -17.17 -4.57 9.75
CA ASP A 227 -16.81 -3.44 8.90
C ASP A 227 -16.70 -2.14 9.72
N GLN A 228 -17.69 -1.86 10.55
CA GLN A 228 -17.67 -0.69 11.44
C GLN A 228 -16.55 -0.76 12.49
N PHE A 229 -16.17 -1.95 12.96
CA PHE A 229 -15.02 -2.14 13.86
C PHE A 229 -13.70 -1.70 13.17
N TRP A 230 -13.44 -2.18 11.95
CA TRP A 230 -12.23 -1.81 11.22
C TRP A 230 -12.26 -0.37 10.70
N THR A 231 -13.42 0.14 10.30
CA THR A 231 -13.59 1.55 9.94
C THR A 231 -13.21 2.49 11.09
N ASP A 232 -13.60 2.17 12.35
CA ASP A 232 -13.18 2.97 13.52
C ASP A 232 -11.66 2.96 13.67
N ILE A 233 -11.01 1.83 13.50
CA ILE A 233 -9.54 1.73 13.64
C ILE A 233 -8.83 2.41 12.47
N LEU A 234 -9.13 2.02 11.24
CA LEU A 234 -8.35 2.39 10.06
C LEU A 234 -8.63 3.83 9.60
N THR A 235 -9.92 4.17 9.46
CA THR A 235 -10.35 5.46 8.92
C THR A 235 -10.47 6.51 10.00
N THR A 236 -11.13 6.18 11.13
CA THR A 236 -11.43 7.18 12.16
C THR A 236 -10.21 7.51 13.01
N ARG A 237 -9.49 6.49 13.51
CA ARG A 237 -8.35 6.68 14.43
C ARG A 237 -7.03 6.79 13.70
N ALA A 238 -6.71 5.87 12.80
CA ALA A 238 -5.44 5.84 12.07
C ALA A 238 -5.38 6.79 10.86
N LYS A 239 -6.54 7.32 10.40
CA LYS A 239 -6.64 8.29 9.30
C LYS A 239 -6.10 7.78 7.96
N ALA A 240 -6.26 6.48 7.68
CA ALA A 240 -6.01 5.90 6.38
C ALA A 240 -7.14 6.24 5.39
N HIS A 241 -6.82 6.28 4.11
CA HIS A 241 -7.80 6.25 3.02
C HIS A 241 -7.97 4.79 2.61
N VAL A 242 -9.11 4.17 2.97
CA VAL A 242 -9.33 2.74 2.75
C VAL A 242 -10.13 2.54 1.47
N HIS A 243 -9.64 1.64 0.62
CA HIS A 243 -10.24 1.21 -0.64
C HIS A 243 -10.48 -0.30 -0.56
N HIS A 244 -11.74 -0.71 -0.55
CA HIS A 244 -12.09 -2.12 -0.61
C HIS A 244 -12.23 -2.56 -2.07
N ASP A 245 -11.79 -3.79 -2.36
CA ASP A 245 -12.00 -4.44 -3.65
C ASP A 245 -13.51 -4.75 -3.76
N ASP A 246 -14.21 -4.01 -4.62
CA ASP A 246 -15.62 -4.25 -4.92
C ASP A 246 -15.68 -5.43 -5.90
N GLU A 247 -15.88 -6.65 -5.40
CA GLU A 247 -16.29 -7.80 -6.23
C GLU A 247 -17.79 -7.88 -6.42
#